data_74da7e377c922bb829e9130bc7605b8d
#
_entry.id   74da7e377c922bb829e9130bc7605b8d
#
_cell.length_a   1.000
_cell.length_b   1.000
_cell.length_c   1.000
_cell.angle_alpha   90.00
_cell.angle_beta   90.00
_cell.angle_gamma   90.00
#
_symmetry.space_group_name_H-M   'P 1'
#
loop_
_entity.id
_entity.type
_entity.pdbx_description
1 polymer ?
#
loop_
_entity_poly.entity_id
_entity_poly.type
_entity_poly.pdbx_seq_one_letter_code
_entity_poly.pdbx_strand_id
1 'polypeptide(L)'
;MKKFVYTLLALTIGFTSCSKWTETESKAEEFENAALKDLREKRDNAQWLAEAERTVENKRALEAYWAQLTEYKQKAWLNTGAAGGQVPMVYFWYDGPTWQPIKGISRGWLQSIPDSVVAISIWGGTNMRPETLTANHKKDIEIFHKKGSAILMCWQTPGVGLGLPAAKDGSMSGYQIFHNKYPYAECYNEWPAIYARELARYIIAMDFDGYDVDWETCGDHGAVTREGTPLMISDNNYENIANFVKEMAKYFGPVGPDHAVTTQAQREANLRTLFDASTPGFHPKEKEYIDDFKPYLPANYITKRYYFCADVPCGVAPIFGSNSQTPIASGNAFAIYFDKHFMQDYTVNGVNMNGSHPPMLGGPYFNSTSANYQAGNFKVMINKGKQVREGKAWGLGAYHGQSDFAVTNESDAFFKKYLEDNNIKRKYLHYAWTREAIRLANPRPDYSGYKEMEPTIILP
;
A
#
# COMPACT_ATOMS: atom_id res chain seq x y z
N MET A 1 -3.69 -17.24 -65.05
CA MET A 1 -4.57 -17.93 -64.10
C MET A 1 -3.86 -18.55 -62.89
N LYS A 2 -2.77 -19.31 -63.05
CA LYS A 2 -2.05 -19.93 -61.89
C LYS A 2 -1.56 -18.95 -60.83
N LYS A 3 -1.04 -17.77 -61.18
CA LYS A 3 -0.55 -16.77 -60.24
C LYS A 3 -1.68 -16.13 -59.42
N PHE A 4 -2.87 -16.00 -59.96
CA PHE A 4 -4.04 -15.43 -59.27
C PHE A 4 -4.61 -16.37 -58.20
N VAL A 5 -4.52 -17.69 -58.47
CA VAL A 5 -4.99 -18.73 -57.55
C VAL A 5 -4.08 -18.80 -56.32
N TYR A 6 -2.76 -18.67 -56.52
CA TYR A 6 -1.83 -18.63 -55.35
C TYR A 6 -1.96 -17.38 -54.51
N THR A 7 -2.25 -16.25 -55.10
CA THR A 7 -2.49 -15.01 -54.37
C THR A 7 -3.77 -15.07 -53.55
N LEU A 8 -4.83 -15.68 -54.11
CA LEU A 8 -6.12 -15.89 -53.41
C LEU A 8 -5.98 -16.94 -52.30
N LEU A 9 -5.16 -18.01 -52.52
CA LEU A 9 -4.90 -19.01 -51.48
C LEU A 9 -4.02 -18.45 -50.34
N ALA A 10 -3.06 -17.58 -50.67
CA ALA A 10 -2.25 -16.92 -49.65
C ALA A 10 -3.04 -15.91 -48.83
N LEU A 11 -4.02 -15.21 -49.44
CA LEU A 11 -4.95 -14.32 -48.74
C LEU A 11 -5.91 -15.08 -47.82
N THR A 12 -6.44 -16.24 -48.27
CA THR A 12 -7.34 -17.05 -47.45
C THR A 12 -6.63 -17.71 -46.26
N ILE A 13 -5.36 -18.14 -46.43
CA ILE A 13 -4.57 -18.70 -45.34
C ILE A 13 -4.18 -17.60 -44.37
N GLY A 14 -3.90 -16.36 -44.83
CA GLY A 14 -3.62 -15.20 -43.96
C GLY A 14 -4.82 -14.83 -43.07
N PHE A 15 -6.02 -14.87 -43.60
CA PHE A 15 -7.24 -14.56 -42.85
C PHE A 15 -7.65 -15.67 -41.87
N THR A 16 -7.40 -16.94 -42.20
CA THR A 16 -7.68 -18.05 -41.27
C THR A 16 -6.64 -18.14 -40.14
N SER A 17 -5.42 -17.69 -40.34
CA SER A 17 -4.42 -17.62 -39.27
C SER A 17 -4.70 -16.48 -38.29
N CYS A 18 -5.18 -15.32 -38.77
CA CYS A 18 -5.59 -14.22 -37.89
C CYS A 18 -6.86 -14.56 -37.09
N SER A 19 -7.81 -15.31 -37.66
CA SER A 19 -9.00 -15.72 -36.91
C SER A 19 -8.70 -16.79 -35.87
N LYS A 20 -7.75 -17.70 -36.14
CA LYS A 20 -7.29 -18.69 -35.16
C LYS A 20 -6.44 -18.07 -34.07
N TRP A 21 -5.74 -16.98 -34.34
CA TRP A 21 -4.97 -16.28 -33.32
C TRP A 21 -5.91 -15.49 -32.39
N THR A 22 -6.95 -14.86 -32.93
CA THR A 22 -8.00 -14.21 -32.14
C THR A 22 -8.83 -15.23 -31.34
N GLU A 23 -9.05 -16.43 -31.88
CA GLU A 23 -9.69 -17.51 -31.12
C GLU A 23 -8.75 -18.10 -30.06
N THR A 24 -7.45 -18.13 -30.28
CA THR A 24 -6.46 -18.62 -29.31
C THR A 24 -6.19 -17.56 -28.24
N GLU A 25 -6.17 -16.28 -28.58
CA GLU A 25 -6.18 -15.18 -27.61
C GLU A 25 -7.47 -15.16 -26.82
N SER A 26 -8.62 -15.31 -27.46
CA SER A 26 -9.92 -15.41 -26.79
C SER A 26 -10.01 -16.66 -25.90
N LYS A 27 -9.40 -17.78 -26.30
CA LYS A 27 -9.33 -19.01 -25.48
C LYS A 27 -8.24 -18.94 -24.41
N ALA A 28 -7.10 -18.32 -24.69
CA ALA A 28 -6.12 -17.98 -23.65
C ALA A 28 -6.73 -16.97 -22.67
N GLU A 29 -7.48 -16.02 -23.16
CA GLU A 29 -8.30 -15.12 -22.36
C GLU A 29 -9.41 -15.83 -21.59
N GLU A 30 -10.05 -16.87 -22.14
CA GLU A 30 -10.97 -17.73 -21.39
C GLU A 30 -10.25 -18.67 -20.42
N PHE A 31 -9.05 -19.11 -20.71
CA PHE A 31 -8.22 -19.96 -19.83
C PHE A 31 -7.42 -19.18 -18.80
N GLU A 32 -6.89 -18.03 -19.17
CA GLU A 32 -6.24 -17.12 -18.21
C GLU A 32 -7.28 -16.35 -17.38
N ASN A 33 -8.57 -16.34 -17.78
CA ASN A 33 -9.35 -15.17 -17.53
C ASN A 33 -10.84 -15.35 -17.34
N ALA A 34 -11.23 -16.02 -16.32
CA ALA A 34 -12.35 -15.54 -15.54
C ALA A 34 -12.08 -14.08 -15.09
N ALA A 35 -10.85 -13.68 -14.88
CA ALA A 35 -10.43 -12.29 -14.64
C ALA A 35 -10.66 -11.37 -15.86
N LEU A 36 -10.41 -11.78 -17.10
CA LEU A 36 -10.69 -10.95 -18.28
C LEU A 36 -12.16 -10.95 -18.66
N LYS A 37 -12.89 -12.01 -18.35
CA LYS A 37 -14.36 -11.98 -18.46
C LYS A 37 -14.95 -11.02 -17.44
N ASP A 38 -14.44 -11.03 -16.22
CA ASP A 38 -14.75 -10.06 -15.18
C ASP A 38 -14.32 -8.65 -15.58
N LEU A 39 -13.18 -8.50 -16.23
CA LEU A 39 -12.73 -7.24 -16.81
C LEU A 39 -13.59 -6.76 -17.96
N ARG A 40 -14.16 -7.66 -18.76
CA ARG A 40 -15.14 -7.31 -19.80
C ARG A 40 -16.49 -6.95 -19.17
N GLU A 41 -16.97 -7.73 -18.21
CA GLU A 41 -18.17 -7.40 -17.43
C GLU A 41 -17.97 -6.10 -16.65
N LYS A 42 -16.74 -5.82 -16.15
CA LYS A 42 -16.39 -4.56 -15.48
C LYS A 42 -16.07 -3.43 -16.46
N ARG A 43 -15.63 -3.72 -17.66
CA ARG A 43 -15.59 -2.73 -18.75
C ARG A 43 -17.00 -2.28 -19.12
N ASP A 44 -17.97 -3.18 -19.12
CA ASP A 44 -19.36 -2.84 -19.27
C ASP A 44 -19.88 -2.07 -18.04
N ASN A 45 -19.40 -2.38 -16.84
CA ASN A 45 -19.61 -1.59 -15.63
C ASN A 45 -18.83 -0.27 -15.61
N ALA A 46 -17.68 -0.17 -16.27
CA ALA A 46 -16.95 1.08 -16.46
C ALA A 46 -17.64 1.98 -17.50
N GLN A 47 -18.27 1.39 -18.51
CA GLN A 47 -19.22 2.11 -19.38
C GLN A 47 -20.43 2.56 -18.57
N TRP A 48 -20.95 1.69 -17.70
CA TRP A 48 -22.03 2.04 -16.78
C TRP A 48 -21.63 3.15 -15.81
N LEU A 49 -20.40 3.17 -15.31
CA LEU A 49 -19.90 4.26 -14.46
C LEU A 49 -19.64 5.56 -15.24
N ALA A 50 -19.16 5.45 -16.47
CA ALA A 50 -19.08 6.60 -17.38
C ALA A 50 -20.48 7.09 -17.77
N GLU A 51 -21.49 6.21 -17.79
CA GLU A 51 -22.91 6.54 -17.92
C GLU A 51 -23.51 6.99 -16.59
N ALA A 52 -23.04 6.43 -15.45
CA ALA A 52 -23.45 6.83 -14.10
C ALA A 52 -23.04 8.28 -13.81
N GLU A 53 -21.91 8.71 -14.31
CA GLU A 53 -21.52 10.12 -14.24
C GLU A 53 -22.40 11.02 -15.14
N ARG A 54 -23.14 10.45 -16.10
CA ARG A 54 -24.02 11.19 -17.04
C ARG A 54 -25.41 11.47 -16.48
N THR A 55 -25.89 10.66 -15.54
CA THR A 55 -27.20 10.93 -14.91
C THR A 55 -27.01 11.30 -13.44
N VAL A 56 -27.79 12.29 -12.98
CA VAL A 56 -27.74 12.78 -11.58
C VAL A 56 -28.02 11.65 -10.58
N GLU A 57 -28.90 10.72 -10.96
CA GLU A 57 -29.29 9.59 -10.11
C GLU A 57 -28.17 8.57 -9.94
N ASN A 58 -27.53 8.21 -11.02
CA ASN A 58 -26.39 7.29 -11.01
C ASN A 58 -25.19 7.88 -10.28
N LYS A 59 -24.93 9.17 -10.45
CA LYS A 59 -23.87 9.87 -9.72
C LYS A 59 -24.11 9.86 -8.21
N ARG A 60 -25.35 10.07 -7.78
CA ARG A 60 -25.74 9.96 -6.36
C ARG A 60 -25.54 8.54 -5.81
N ALA A 61 -25.91 7.51 -6.58
CA ALA A 61 -25.71 6.12 -6.18
C ALA A 61 -24.22 5.78 -6.02
N LEU A 62 -23.36 6.25 -6.92
CA LEU A 62 -21.92 6.07 -6.85
C LEU A 62 -21.31 6.82 -5.66
N GLU A 63 -21.70 8.06 -5.43
CA GLU A 63 -21.26 8.85 -4.27
C GLU A 63 -21.69 8.20 -2.95
N ALA A 64 -22.93 7.68 -2.87
CA ALA A 64 -23.41 6.94 -1.71
C ALA A 64 -22.60 5.65 -1.47
N TYR A 65 -22.26 4.95 -2.53
CA TYR A 65 -21.40 3.77 -2.46
C TYR A 65 -20.00 4.11 -1.92
N TRP A 66 -19.34 5.13 -2.45
CA TRP A 66 -18.05 5.57 -1.95
C TRP A 66 -18.09 6.06 -0.49
N ALA A 67 -19.18 6.70 -0.11
CA ALA A 67 -19.39 7.10 1.29
C ALA A 67 -19.48 5.89 2.24
N GLN A 68 -20.18 4.83 1.83
CA GLN A 68 -20.24 3.57 2.60
C GLN A 68 -18.86 2.90 2.71
N LEU A 69 -18.08 2.89 1.62
CA LEU A 69 -16.71 2.39 1.64
C LEU A 69 -15.83 3.18 2.60
N THR A 70 -15.94 4.49 2.54
CA THR A 70 -15.17 5.38 3.41
C THR A 70 -15.52 5.13 4.88
N GLU A 71 -16.80 5.01 5.22
CA GLU A 71 -17.24 4.68 6.58
C GLU A 71 -16.70 3.32 7.06
N TYR A 72 -16.78 2.29 6.20
CA TYR A 72 -16.20 0.97 6.47
C TYR A 72 -14.71 1.08 6.80
N LYS A 73 -13.94 1.78 5.99
CA LYS A 73 -12.49 1.91 6.14
C LYS A 73 -12.10 2.77 7.34
N GLN A 74 -12.87 3.81 7.64
CA GLN A 74 -12.68 4.57 8.89
C GLN A 74 -12.85 3.68 10.12
N LYS A 75 -13.85 2.79 10.13
CA LYS A 75 -14.01 1.80 11.21
C LYS A 75 -12.84 0.82 11.29
N ALA A 76 -12.26 0.44 10.16
CA ALA A 76 -11.06 -0.40 10.14
C ALA A 76 -9.83 0.32 10.71
N TRP A 77 -9.65 1.60 10.40
CA TRP A 77 -8.61 2.42 11.00
C TRP A 77 -8.77 2.57 12.52
N LEU A 78 -10.00 2.61 13.01
CA LEU A 78 -10.30 2.69 14.44
C LEU A 78 -10.24 1.32 15.15
N ASN A 79 -10.09 0.22 14.40
CA ASN A 79 -9.99 -1.12 14.99
C ASN A 79 -8.75 -1.22 15.88
N THR A 80 -8.97 -1.58 17.14
CA THR A 80 -7.94 -1.72 18.17
C THR A 80 -7.61 -3.17 18.52
N GLY A 81 -8.16 -4.13 17.78
CA GLY A 81 -7.95 -5.56 18.03
C GLY A 81 -8.78 -6.17 19.15
N ALA A 82 -9.70 -5.42 19.74
CA ALA A 82 -10.63 -5.97 20.73
C ALA A 82 -11.54 -7.01 20.08
N ALA A 83 -11.79 -8.12 20.76
CA ALA A 83 -12.55 -9.24 20.24
C ALA A 83 -13.98 -8.84 19.82
N GLY A 84 -14.38 -9.26 18.64
CA GLY A 84 -15.77 -9.32 18.20
C GLY A 84 -16.36 -8.04 17.60
N GLY A 85 -16.77 -8.12 16.37
CA GLY A 85 -17.59 -7.11 15.69
C GLY A 85 -16.84 -5.92 15.10
N GLN A 86 -15.51 -5.92 15.11
CA GLN A 86 -14.72 -4.85 14.50
C GLN A 86 -14.46 -5.12 13.02
N VAL A 87 -14.41 -4.05 12.23
CA VAL A 87 -14.05 -4.12 10.82
C VAL A 87 -12.56 -4.44 10.70
N PRO A 88 -12.15 -5.49 9.97
CA PRO A 88 -10.75 -5.84 9.85
C PRO A 88 -9.98 -4.79 9.05
N MET A 89 -8.77 -4.47 9.51
CA MET A 89 -7.82 -3.70 8.71
C MET A 89 -7.22 -4.63 7.66
N VAL A 90 -7.53 -4.37 6.38
CA VAL A 90 -6.97 -5.10 5.24
C VAL A 90 -6.01 -4.19 4.51
N TYR A 91 -4.78 -4.64 4.30
CA TYR A 91 -3.74 -3.84 3.68
C TYR A 91 -2.83 -4.66 2.77
N PHE A 92 -2.18 -4.00 1.82
CA PHE A 92 -1.21 -4.60 0.93
C PHE A 92 0.10 -3.83 0.98
N TRP A 93 1.23 -4.54 0.97
CA TRP A 93 2.44 -4.01 0.40
C TRP A 93 2.37 -4.26 -1.11
N TYR A 94 2.20 -3.19 -1.84
CA TYR A 94 2.02 -3.19 -3.29
C TYR A 94 3.36 -2.86 -3.95
N ASP A 95 3.79 -3.71 -4.87
CA ASP A 95 5.05 -3.51 -5.57
C ASP A 95 5.01 -2.25 -6.45
N GLY A 96 5.85 -1.26 -6.12
CA GLY A 96 5.86 0.04 -6.79
C GLY A 96 6.02 -0.01 -8.30
N PRO A 97 6.94 -0.80 -8.88
CA PRO A 97 7.06 -1.00 -10.31
C PRO A 97 5.81 -1.54 -11.02
N THR A 98 4.94 -2.23 -10.29
CA THR A 98 3.67 -2.73 -10.84
C THR A 98 2.62 -1.63 -11.02
N TRP A 99 2.74 -0.50 -10.32
CA TRP A 99 1.80 0.63 -10.48
C TRP A 99 2.03 1.36 -11.80
N GLN A 100 1.39 0.85 -12.81
CA GLN A 100 1.44 1.37 -14.18
C GLN A 100 0.02 1.39 -14.75
N PRO A 101 -0.77 2.45 -14.49
CA PRO A 101 -2.16 2.52 -14.92
C PRO A 101 -2.24 2.79 -16.42
N ILE A 102 -2.19 1.71 -17.18
CA ILE A 102 -2.29 1.69 -18.64
C ILE A 102 -3.66 1.14 -19.02
N LYS A 103 -4.31 1.76 -20.00
CA LYS A 103 -5.61 1.32 -20.50
C LYS A 103 -5.56 -0.15 -20.94
N GLY A 104 -6.51 -0.93 -20.47
CA GLY A 104 -6.61 -2.37 -20.77
C GLY A 104 -5.75 -3.29 -19.87
N ILE A 105 -4.94 -2.74 -18.96
CA ILE A 105 -4.10 -3.54 -18.04
C ILE A 105 -4.53 -3.27 -16.61
N SER A 106 -5.52 -4.00 -16.13
CA SER A 106 -6.14 -3.74 -14.83
C SER A 106 -5.23 -3.98 -13.64
N ARG A 107 -4.30 -4.94 -13.69
CA ARG A 107 -3.37 -5.23 -12.61
C ARG A 107 -2.51 -4.01 -12.21
N GLY A 108 -2.23 -3.13 -13.16
CA GLY A 108 -1.43 -1.92 -12.94
C GLY A 108 -2.18 -0.77 -12.27
N TRP A 109 -3.49 -0.92 -11.99
CA TRP A 109 -4.30 0.12 -11.40
C TRP A 109 -4.61 -0.17 -9.93
N LEU A 110 -4.47 0.82 -9.06
CA LEU A 110 -4.84 0.71 -7.65
C LEU A 110 -6.34 0.45 -7.46
N GLN A 111 -7.16 1.06 -8.30
CA GLN A 111 -8.60 0.86 -8.28
C GLN A 111 -9.05 -0.56 -8.61
N SER A 112 -8.17 -1.42 -9.14
CA SER A 112 -8.43 -2.85 -9.37
C SER A 112 -8.34 -3.69 -8.08
N ILE A 113 -7.72 -3.14 -7.05
CA ILE A 113 -7.57 -3.78 -5.74
C ILE A 113 -8.96 -3.94 -5.10
N PRO A 114 -9.22 -5.05 -4.37
CA PRO A 114 -10.51 -5.25 -3.72
C PRO A 114 -10.95 -4.06 -2.88
N ASP A 115 -12.19 -3.64 -3.03
CA ASP A 115 -12.72 -2.44 -2.38
C ASP A 115 -12.63 -2.45 -0.85
N SER A 116 -12.56 -3.63 -0.24
CA SER A 116 -12.37 -3.79 1.20
C SER A 116 -10.92 -3.58 1.66
N VAL A 117 -9.96 -3.41 0.74
CA VAL A 117 -8.59 -3.06 1.12
C VAL A 117 -8.56 -1.61 1.58
N VAL A 118 -8.14 -1.43 2.83
CA VAL A 118 -8.20 -0.14 3.54
C VAL A 118 -7.03 0.73 3.16
N ALA A 119 -5.84 0.14 3.09
CA ALA A 119 -4.62 0.84 2.72
C ALA A 119 -3.72 -0.04 1.87
N ILE A 120 -2.90 0.62 1.07
CA ILE A 120 -1.74 0.02 0.43
C ILE A 120 -0.50 0.77 0.85
N SER A 121 0.61 0.05 0.98
CA SER A 121 1.94 0.62 1.12
C SER A 121 2.70 0.35 -0.19
N ILE A 122 3.02 1.39 -0.96
CA ILE A 122 3.84 1.25 -2.17
C ILE A 122 5.27 0.93 -1.74
N TRP A 123 5.58 -0.36 -1.74
CA TRP A 123 6.86 -0.89 -1.33
C TRP A 123 7.92 -0.67 -2.40
N GLY A 124 9.11 -0.29 -1.96
CA GLY A 124 10.19 0.05 -2.87
C GLY A 124 10.11 1.46 -3.45
N GLY A 125 9.10 2.24 -3.04
CA GLY A 125 8.81 3.54 -3.64
C GLY A 125 8.40 3.44 -5.10
N THR A 126 8.20 4.56 -5.75
CA THR A 126 7.80 4.59 -7.16
C THR A 126 8.92 5.03 -8.09
N ASN A 127 10.03 5.56 -7.56
CA ASN A 127 11.07 6.30 -8.31
C ASN A 127 10.50 7.45 -9.18
N MET A 128 9.21 7.71 -9.08
CA MET A 128 8.52 8.75 -9.85
C MET A 128 8.64 10.09 -9.13
N ARG A 129 8.49 11.14 -9.88
CA ARG A 129 8.40 12.50 -9.37
C ARG A 129 6.97 13.02 -9.58
N PRO A 130 6.47 13.96 -8.78
CA PRO A 130 5.11 14.49 -8.94
C PRO A 130 4.82 15.02 -10.35
N GLU A 131 5.82 15.63 -11.00
CA GLU A 131 5.69 16.14 -12.37
C GLU A 131 5.57 15.04 -13.44
N THR A 132 5.98 13.81 -13.12
CA THR A 132 5.93 12.69 -14.07
C THR A 132 4.64 11.87 -13.97
N LEU A 133 3.78 12.19 -13.01
CA LEU A 133 2.48 11.53 -12.88
C LEU A 133 1.59 11.82 -14.10
N THR A 134 1.26 10.76 -14.83
CA THR A 134 0.34 10.85 -15.97
C THR A 134 -1.09 11.15 -15.51
N ALA A 135 -1.95 11.52 -16.46
CA ALA A 135 -3.38 11.68 -16.18
C ALA A 135 -4.01 10.42 -15.58
N ASN A 136 -3.57 9.24 -16.04
CA ASN A 136 -4.03 7.96 -15.50
C ASN A 136 -3.60 7.74 -14.05
N HIS A 137 -2.35 8.06 -13.68
CA HIS A 137 -1.91 7.99 -12.28
C HIS A 137 -2.75 8.89 -11.38
N LYS A 138 -2.98 10.13 -11.81
CA LYS A 138 -3.80 11.09 -11.05
C LYS A 138 -5.24 10.62 -10.91
N LYS A 139 -5.82 10.06 -11.97
CA LYS A 139 -7.18 9.50 -11.93
C LYS A 139 -7.26 8.28 -11.03
N ASP A 140 -6.24 7.43 -11.05
CA ASP A 140 -6.17 6.24 -10.20
C ASP A 140 -6.11 6.60 -8.71
N ILE A 141 -5.26 7.56 -8.34
CA ILE A 141 -5.19 8.13 -6.99
C ILE A 141 -6.55 8.71 -6.59
N GLU A 142 -7.15 9.55 -7.44
CA GLU A 142 -8.44 10.17 -7.17
C GLU A 142 -9.54 9.14 -6.84
N ILE A 143 -9.66 8.09 -7.67
CA ILE A 143 -10.67 7.05 -7.46
C ILE A 143 -10.36 6.23 -6.20
N PHE A 144 -9.09 5.92 -5.94
CA PHE A 144 -8.69 5.18 -4.75
C PHE A 144 -9.02 5.96 -3.48
N HIS A 145 -8.80 7.28 -3.48
CA HIS A 145 -9.22 8.17 -2.39
C HIS A 145 -10.74 8.25 -2.26
N LYS A 146 -11.50 8.36 -3.36
CA LYS A 146 -12.98 8.35 -3.32
C LYS A 146 -13.55 7.07 -2.72
N LYS A 147 -12.85 5.95 -2.86
CA LYS A 147 -13.16 4.69 -2.19
C LYS A 147 -12.79 4.69 -0.70
N GLY A 148 -12.21 5.78 -0.17
CA GLY A 148 -11.75 5.88 1.21
C GLY A 148 -10.50 5.06 1.53
N SER A 149 -9.77 4.58 0.52
CA SER A 149 -8.50 3.86 0.70
C SER A 149 -7.35 4.84 0.83
N ALA A 150 -6.34 4.45 1.63
CA ALA A 150 -5.12 5.22 1.80
C ALA A 150 -3.97 4.62 0.96
N ILE A 151 -3.13 5.50 0.43
CA ILE A 151 -1.88 5.18 -0.27
C ILE A 151 -0.73 5.60 0.63
N LEU A 152 0.00 4.65 1.16
CA LEU A 152 1.22 4.91 1.92
C LEU A 152 2.43 4.65 1.02
N MET A 153 3.51 5.33 1.28
CA MET A 153 4.82 4.94 0.74
C MET A 153 5.54 4.09 1.78
N CYS A 154 6.26 3.07 1.33
CA CYS A 154 6.98 2.15 2.19
C CYS A 154 8.40 1.94 1.68
N TRP A 155 9.37 1.99 2.58
CA TRP A 155 10.75 1.63 2.29
C TRP A 155 11.53 1.32 3.57
N GLN A 156 12.66 0.63 3.41
CA GLN A 156 13.59 0.30 4.49
C GLN A 156 14.19 1.57 5.10
N THR A 157 13.51 2.10 6.09
CA THR A 157 13.79 3.39 6.74
C THR A 157 15.18 3.49 7.36
N PRO A 158 15.80 2.41 7.90
CA PRO A 158 17.18 2.48 8.39
C PRO A 158 18.18 3.00 7.35
N GLY A 159 17.92 2.77 6.06
CA GLY A 159 18.69 3.34 4.97
C GLY A 159 18.27 4.77 4.63
N VAL A 160 18.85 5.74 5.32
CA VAL A 160 18.53 7.16 5.14
C VAL A 160 18.72 7.61 3.67
N GLY A 161 17.70 8.24 3.12
CA GLY A 161 17.63 8.65 1.70
C GLY A 161 16.90 7.68 0.78
N LEU A 162 16.62 6.45 1.24
CA LEU A 162 15.79 5.50 0.48
C LEU A 162 14.35 5.99 0.35
N GLY A 163 13.70 5.65 -0.77
CA GLY A 163 12.33 6.07 -1.06
C GLY A 163 12.18 7.50 -1.57
N LEU A 164 13.22 8.33 -1.50
CA LEU A 164 13.22 9.63 -2.16
C LEU A 164 13.28 9.50 -3.68
N PRO A 165 12.70 10.44 -4.45
CA PRO A 165 12.63 10.32 -5.89
C PRO A 165 14.01 10.48 -6.55
N ALA A 166 14.20 9.78 -7.66
CA ALA A 166 15.38 9.91 -8.49
C ALA A 166 15.54 11.34 -9.08
N ALA A 167 16.71 11.64 -9.61
CA ALA A 167 16.96 12.86 -10.36
C ALA A 167 16.01 12.98 -11.56
N LYS A 168 15.69 14.23 -11.98
CA LYS A 168 14.79 14.50 -13.11
C LYS A 168 15.27 13.84 -14.42
N ASP A 169 16.56 13.71 -14.59
CA ASP A 169 17.21 13.09 -15.75
C ASP A 169 17.52 11.59 -15.54
N GLY A 170 17.16 11.03 -14.39
CA GLY A 170 17.44 9.63 -14.04
C GLY A 170 18.90 9.31 -13.73
N SER A 171 19.79 10.31 -13.67
CA SER A 171 21.22 10.11 -13.49
C SER A 171 21.62 9.59 -12.11
N MET A 172 20.81 9.86 -11.10
CA MET A 172 21.04 9.47 -9.70
C MET A 172 19.77 9.00 -9.03
N SER A 173 19.89 8.00 -8.16
CA SER A 173 18.80 7.59 -7.26
C SER A 173 18.55 8.67 -6.19
N GLY A 174 17.38 8.65 -5.57
CA GLY A 174 17.05 9.54 -4.46
C GLY A 174 18.03 9.40 -3.29
N TYR A 175 18.47 8.17 -3.02
CA TYR A 175 19.51 7.86 -2.06
C TYR A 175 20.82 8.61 -2.38
N GLN A 176 21.32 8.50 -3.60
CA GLN A 176 22.55 9.20 -4.02
C GLN A 176 22.41 10.71 -3.94
N ILE A 177 21.25 11.25 -4.35
CA ILE A 177 20.97 12.70 -4.24
C ILE A 177 21.02 13.14 -2.79
N PHE A 178 20.39 12.40 -1.88
CA PHE A 178 20.39 12.75 -0.45
C PHE A 178 21.80 12.82 0.12
N HIS A 179 22.62 11.80 -0.11
CA HIS A 179 23.98 11.72 0.42
C HIS A 179 24.94 12.74 -0.20
N ASN A 180 24.75 13.09 -1.47
CA ASN A 180 25.50 14.17 -2.12
C ASN A 180 25.09 15.55 -1.59
N LYS A 181 23.81 15.71 -1.31
CA LYS A 181 23.25 16.97 -0.82
C LYS A 181 23.60 17.23 0.65
N TYR A 182 23.62 16.18 1.45
CA TYR A 182 23.91 16.23 2.88
C TYR A 182 25.10 15.32 3.21
N PRO A 183 26.33 15.79 3.03
CA PRO A 183 27.51 14.97 3.27
C PRO A 183 27.59 14.48 4.73
N TYR A 184 27.97 13.23 4.92
CA TYR A 184 28.09 12.59 6.23
C TYR A 184 28.89 13.42 7.23
N ALA A 185 30.06 13.93 6.81
CA ALA A 185 30.96 14.69 7.68
C ALA A 185 30.34 15.99 8.22
N GLU A 186 29.34 16.54 7.54
CA GLU A 186 28.72 17.83 7.86
C GLU A 186 27.38 17.67 8.55
N CYS A 187 26.58 16.68 8.14
CA CYS A 187 25.14 16.63 8.43
C CYS A 187 24.71 15.37 9.18
N TYR A 188 25.63 14.49 9.59
CA TYR A 188 25.30 13.18 10.14
C TYR A 188 24.21 13.21 11.23
N ASN A 189 24.36 14.10 12.22
CA ASN A 189 23.42 14.18 13.33
C ASN A 189 22.04 14.77 12.94
N GLU A 190 21.96 15.47 11.80
CA GLU A 190 20.74 16.09 11.32
C GLU A 190 19.96 15.18 10.33
N TRP A 191 20.64 14.17 9.79
CA TRP A 191 20.09 13.29 8.77
C TRP A 191 18.71 12.71 9.09
N PRO A 192 18.43 12.19 10.30
CA PRO A 192 17.13 11.59 10.57
C PRO A 192 15.99 12.59 10.41
N ALA A 193 16.18 13.81 10.92
CA ALA A 193 15.16 14.85 10.84
C ALA A 193 15.02 15.41 9.41
N ILE A 194 16.13 15.63 8.70
CA ILE A 194 16.11 16.08 7.31
C ILE A 194 15.41 15.03 6.43
N TYR A 195 15.77 13.76 6.60
CA TYR A 195 15.18 12.65 5.84
C TYR A 195 13.68 12.53 6.09
N ALA A 196 13.22 12.62 7.32
CA ALA A 196 11.81 12.63 7.66
C ALA A 196 11.06 13.77 6.94
N ARG A 197 11.62 14.98 6.93
CA ARG A 197 11.01 16.13 6.25
C ARG A 197 10.98 15.97 4.74
N GLU A 198 12.05 15.49 4.12
CA GLU A 198 12.10 15.29 2.68
C GLU A 198 11.16 14.19 2.21
N LEU A 199 11.05 13.09 2.96
CA LEU A 199 10.03 12.06 2.73
C LEU A 199 8.62 12.64 2.85
N ALA A 200 8.35 13.40 3.91
CA ALA A 200 7.02 13.99 4.11
C ALA A 200 6.65 14.94 2.95
N ARG A 201 7.57 15.78 2.50
CA ARG A 201 7.36 16.68 1.35
C ARG A 201 7.05 15.90 0.08
N TYR A 202 7.84 14.88 -0.20
CA TYR A 202 7.67 14.03 -1.38
C TYR A 202 6.32 13.31 -1.35
N ILE A 203 5.98 12.66 -0.25
CA ILE A 203 4.71 11.93 -0.07
C ILE A 203 3.51 12.85 -0.29
N ILE A 204 3.55 14.04 0.30
CA ILE A 204 2.47 15.04 0.14
C ILE A 204 2.36 15.49 -1.31
N ALA A 205 3.48 15.78 -1.97
CA ALA A 205 3.49 16.23 -3.36
C ALA A 205 3.03 15.15 -4.37
N MET A 206 3.20 13.86 -4.02
CA MET A 206 2.65 12.72 -4.78
C MET A 206 1.15 12.52 -4.55
N ASP A 207 0.52 13.30 -3.68
CA ASP A 207 -0.86 13.11 -3.19
C ASP A 207 -1.07 11.76 -2.47
N PHE A 208 -0.03 11.20 -1.87
CA PHE A 208 -0.13 10.02 -1.02
C PHE A 208 -0.61 10.38 0.39
N ASP A 209 -1.01 9.37 1.16
CA ASP A 209 -1.70 9.55 2.44
C ASP A 209 -0.81 9.30 3.65
N GLY A 210 0.46 8.98 3.46
CA GLY A 210 1.36 8.77 4.59
C GLY A 210 2.56 7.88 4.29
N TYR A 211 3.19 7.44 5.37
CA TYR A 211 4.41 6.66 5.34
C TYR A 211 4.29 5.41 6.21
N ASP A 212 4.76 4.30 5.68
CA ASP A 212 4.90 3.02 6.36
C ASP A 212 6.39 2.70 6.50
N VAL A 213 6.86 2.70 7.74
CA VAL A 213 8.26 2.45 8.06
C VAL A 213 8.52 0.96 7.96
N ASP A 214 9.24 0.52 6.93
CA ASP A 214 9.78 -0.82 6.87
C ASP A 214 11.04 -0.89 7.74
N TRP A 215 10.91 -1.53 8.92
CA TRP A 215 11.98 -1.59 9.90
C TRP A 215 12.62 -2.97 9.93
N GLU A 216 13.58 -3.17 9.04
CA GLU A 216 14.27 -4.45 8.86
C GLU A 216 15.73 -4.37 9.29
N THR A 217 15.97 -4.16 10.59
CA THR A 217 17.32 -4.12 11.16
C THR A 217 17.79 -5.45 11.72
N CYS A 218 16.91 -6.47 11.70
CA CYS A 218 17.20 -7.81 12.19
C CYS A 218 17.62 -8.75 11.06
N GLY A 219 18.63 -9.57 11.30
CA GLY A 219 19.18 -10.49 10.31
C GLY A 219 19.98 -9.79 9.21
N ASP A 220 20.01 -10.39 8.03
CA ASP A 220 20.76 -9.87 6.87
C ASP A 220 20.03 -8.73 6.12
N HIS A 221 18.82 -8.38 6.55
CA HIS A 221 18.03 -7.35 5.92
C HIS A 221 18.40 -5.97 6.44
N GLY A 222 19.31 -5.31 5.76
CA GLY A 222 19.58 -3.89 5.95
C GLY A 222 20.49 -3.52 7.15
N ALA A 223 20.91 -4.47 7.95
CA ALA A 223 21.88 -4.21 9.03
C ALA A 223 23.21 -3.70 8.51
N VAL A 224 23.47 -3.83 7.23
CA VAL A 224 24.76 -3.49 6.63
C VAL A 224 24.52 -2.51 5.48
N THR A 225 25.25 -1.45 5.56
CA THR A 225 25.69 -0.61 4.44
C THR A 225 25.12 -1.00 3.07
N ARG A 226 24.03 -0.40 2.64
CA ARG A 226 23.78 -0.34 1.21
C ARG A 226 24.78 0.62 0.58
N GLU A 227 25.53 0.18 -0.42
CA GLU A 227 26.56 0.97 -1.11
C GLU A 227 27.69 1.49 -0.20
N GLY A 228 28.01 0.77 0.89
CA GLY A 228 29.10 1.15 1.80
C GLY A 228 28.77 2.24 2.81
N THR A 229 27.53 2.71 2.88
CA THR A 229 27.12 3.74 3.83
C THR A 229 26.53 3.11 5.09
N PRO A 230 26.99 3.48 6.30
CA PRO A 230 26.44 2.95 7.54
C PRO A 230 24.95 3.25 7.66
N LEU A 231 24.19 2.32 8.23
CA LEU A 231 22.83 2.59 8.67
C LEU A 231 22.85 3.71 9.68
N MET A 232 22.20 4.80 9.36
CA MET A 232 22.13 5.93 10.25
C MET A 232 21.13 5.73 11.36
N ILE A 233 19.98 5.13 11.03
CA ILE A 233 18.93 4.81 11.99
C ILE A 233 19.03 3.33 12.27
N SER A 234 19.68 2.95 13.37
CA SER A 234 19.92 1.57 13.76
C SER A 234 19.35 1.27 15.14
N ASP A 235 19.15 -0.02 15.42
CA ASP A 235 18.65 -0.50 16.70
C ASP A 235 19.46 -0.05 17.91
N ASN A 236 20.70 0.32 17.72
CA ASN A 236 21.60 0.78 18.77
C ASN A 236 21.68 2.30 18.89
N ASN A 237 20.94 3.05 18.06
CA ASN A 237 20.98 4.51 18.05
C ASN A 237 19.58 5.12 18.27
N TYR A 238 19.16 5.15 19.53
CA TYR A 238 17.85 5.66 19.93
C TYR A 238 17.66 7.14 19.66
N GLU A 239 18.69 7.92 19.73
CA GLU A 239 18.61 9.35 19.45
C GLU A 239 18.22 9.56 17.98
N ASN A 240 18.82 8.82 17.07
CA ASN A 240 18.49 8.89 15.65
C ASN A 240 17.09 8.36 15.35
N ILE A 241 16.68 7.24 16.00
CA ILE A 241 15.29 6.75 15.91
C ILE A 241 14.34 7.83 16.41
N ALA A 242 14.60 8.39 17.59
CA ALA A 242 13.76 9.43 18.19
C ALA A 242 13.66 10.67 17.28
N ASN A 243 14.78 11.09 16.71
CA ASN A 243 14.83 12.27 15.84
C ASN A 243 14.02 12.04 14.56
N PHE A 244 14.13 10.86 13.94
CA PHE A 244 13.32 10.51 12.77
C PHE A 244 11.83 10.45 13.10
N VAL A 245 11.44 9.63 14.09
CA VAL A 245 10.05 9.38 14.44
C VAL A 245 9.34 10.64 14.91
N LYS A 246 9.97 11.41 15.81
CA LYS A 246 9.40 12.65 16.33
C LYS A 246 9.26 13.72 15.24
N GLU A 247 10.23 13.80 14.33
CA GLU A 247 10.15 14.75 13.22
C GLU A 247 9.01 14.36 12.26
N MET A 248 8.95 13.08 11.83
CA MET A 248 7.87 12.60 10.96
C MET A 248 6.50 12.80 11.61
N ALA A 249 6.38 12.53 12.91
CA ALA A 249 5.16 12.67 13.66
C ALA A 249 4.63 14.11 13.78
N LYS A 250 5.42 15.12 13.46
CA LYS A 250 4.91 16.50 13.33
C LYS A 250 3.93 16.63 12.15
N TYR A 251 4.09 15.83 11.13
CA TYR A 251 3.36 15.91 9.86
C TYR A 251 2.36 14.78 9.67
N PHE A 252 2.69 13.56 10.07
CA PHE A 252 1.91 12.34 9.89
C PHE A 252 1.58 11.69 11.23
N GLY A 253 0.59 10.79 11.23
CA GLY A 253 0.23 10.00 12.40
C GLY A 253 -0.91 10.59 13.24
N PRO A 254 -1.18 10.02 14.41
CA PRO A 254 -2.33 10.39 15.23
C PRO A 254 -2.21 11.81 15.80
N VAL A 255 -3.36 12.40 16.10
CA VAL A 255 -3.50 13.69 16.75
C VAL A 255 -4.32 13.50 18.02
N GLY A 256 -3.84 14.02 19.13
CA GLY A 256 -4.53 13.94 20.41
C GLY A 256 -3.62 14.27 21.59
N PRO A 257 -4.17 14.37 22.81
CA PRO A 257 -3.42 14.83 24.00
C PRO A 257 -2.21 13.95 24.33
N ASP A 258 -2.27 12.67 23.98
CA ASP A 258 -1.20 11.70 24.27
C ASP A 258 -0.23 11.48 23.09
N HIS A 259 -0.41 12.23 21.99
CA HIS A 259 0.40 12.08 20.78
C HIS A 259 1.37 13.23 20.57
N ALA A 260 2.30 13.11 19.62
CA ALA A 260 3.28 14.13 19.28
C ALA A 260 2.66 15.48 18.88
N VAL A 261 1.49 15.42 18.26
CA VAL A 261 0.68 16.57 17.87
C VAL A 261 -0.64 16.50 18.63
N THR A 262 -0.87 17.49 19.48
CA THR A 262 -2.01 17.47 20.40
C THR A 262 -3.31 17.96 19.79
N THR A 263 -3.24 18.79 18.75
CA THR A 263 -4.42 19.37 18.10
C THR A 263 -4.29 19.37 16.57
N GLN A 264 -5.42 19.32 15.89
CA GLN A 264 -5.45 19.44 14.43
C GLN A 264 -4.88 20.78 13.95
N ALA A 265 -5.10 21.86 14.66
CA ALA A 265 -4.53 23.18 14.33
C ALA A 265 -2.99 23.17 14.37
N GLN A 266 -2.41 22.46 15.35
CA GLN A 266 -0.96 22.29 15.39
C GLN A 266 -0.44 21.47 14.19
N ARG A 267 -1.14 20.40 13.80
CA ARG A 267 -0.82 19.62 12.61
C ARG A 267 -0.83 20.49 11.36
N GLU A 268 -1.86 21.28 11.18
CA GLU A 268 -1.99 22.18 10.04
C GLU A 268 -0.88 23.24 10.00
N ALA A 269 -0.51 23.79 11.16
CA ALA A 269 0.61 24.72 11.26
C ALA A 269 1.93 24.05 10.87
N ASN A 270 2.18 22.84 11.33
CA ASN A 270 3.38 22.06 10.96
C ASN A 270 3.42 21.79 9.45
N LEU A 271 2.31 21.43 8.84
CA LEU A 271 2.22 21.18 7.39
C LEU A 271 2.50 22.44 6.57
N ARG A 272 2.06 23.62 7.04
CA ARG A 272 2.40 24.89 6.38
C ARG A 272 3.89 25.19 6.47
N THR A 273 4.49 25.03 7.64
CA THR A 273 5.92 25.28 7.84
C THR A 273 6.81 24.31 7.08
N LEU A 274 6.36 23.08 6.83
CA LEU A 274 7.11 22.08 6.08
C LEU A 274 7.52 22.55 4.67
N PHE A 275 6.71 23.43 4.05
CA PHE A 275 6.95 24.00 2.73
C PHE A 275 7.34 25.49 2.75
N ASP A 276 7.86 25.94 3.89
CA ASP A 276 8.44 27.28 4.05
C ASP A 276 9.95 27.17 4.33
N ALA A 277 10.76 27.57 3.34
CA ALA A 277 12.20 27.49 3.43
C ALA A 277 12.80 28.41 4.51
N SER A 278 12.03 29.36 5.05
CA SER A 278 12.45 30.24 6.14
C SER A 278 12.23 29.65 7.53
N THR A 279 11.65 28.44 7.61
CA THR A 279 11.37 27.78 8.90
C THR A 279 12.66 27.56 9.68
N PRO A 280 12.74 28.07 10.93
CA PRO A 280 13.92 27.87 11.76
C PRO A 280 14.22 26.38 12.00
N GLY A 281 15.49 26.02 11.95
CA GLY A 281 15.96 24.66 12.16
C GLY A 281 15.93 23.77 10.90
N PHE A 282 15.51 24.30 9.75
CA PHE A 282 15.68 23.61 8.48
C PHE A 282 17.09 23.84 7.93
N HIS A 283 17.67 22.78 7.37
CA HIS A 283 18.95 22.89 6.70
C HIS A 283 18.80 23.72 5.41
N PRO A 284 19.70 24.67 5.10
CA PRO A 284 19.56 25.57 3.95
C PRO A 284 19.34 24.86 2.60
N LYS A 285 19.94 23.68 2.42
CA LYS A 285 19.78 22.88 1.19
C LYS A 285 18.39 22.22 1.05
N GLU A 286 17.56 22.18 2.10
CA GLU A 286 16.19 21.66 2.00
C GLU A 286 15.32 22.54 1.08
N LYS A 287 15.70 23.79 0.88
CA LYS A 287 15.01 24.72 -0.02
C LYS A 287 14.78 24.13 -1.43
N GLU A 288 15.72 23.35 -1.93
CA GLU A 288 15.59 22.74 -3.26
C GLU A 288 14.37 21.81 -3.38
N TYR A 289 14.17 20.91 -2.38
CA TYR A 289 13.00 20.02 -2.37
C TYR A 289 11.71 20.81 -2.08
N ILE A 290 11.78 21.85 -1.26
CA ILE A 290 10.63 22.74 -1.03
C ILE A 290 10.20 23.38 -2.36
N ASP A 291 11.13 23.96 -3.09
CA ASP A 291 10.86 24.61 -4.39
C ASP A 291 10.40 23.59 -5.45
N ASP A 292 11.00 22.39 -5.46
CA ASP A 292 10.65 21.32 -6.40
C ASP A 292 9.23 20.77 -6.17
N PHE A 293 8.81 20.60 -4.92
CA PHE A 293 7.55 19.93 -4.61
C PHE A 293 6.38 20.86 -4.36
N LYS A 294 6.61 22.07 -3.92
CA LYS A 294 5.56 23.06 -3.63
C LYS A 294 4.55 23.28 -4.77
N PRO A 295 4.94 23.27 -6.07
CA PRO A 295 4.00 23.39 -7.18
C PRO A 295 3.00 22.24 -7.33
N TYR A 296 3.26 21.10 -6.70
CA TYR A 296 2.46 19.87 -6.85
C TYR A 296 1.62 19.55 -5.62
N LEU A 297 1.53 20.46 -4.66
CA LEU A 297 0.75 20.26 -3.46
C LEU A 297 -0.74 20.12 -3.79
N PRO A 298 -1.42 19.07 -3.27
CA PRO A 298 -2.87 18.98 -3.35
C PRO A 298 -3.54 20.19 -2.67
N ALA A 299 -4.65 20.66 -3.21
CA ALA A 299 -5.35 21.82 -2.66
C ALA A 299 -5.74 21.66 -1.17
N ASN A 300 -5.97 20.44 -0.74
CA ASN A 300 -6.36 20.08 0.62
C ASN A 300 -5.19 19.59 1.49
N TYR A 301 -3.92 19.73 1.06
CA TYR A 301 -2.78 19.11 1.74
C TYR A 301 -2.66 19.48 3.23
N ILE A 302 -3.16 20.64 3.63
CA ILE A 302 -3.13 21.09 5.03
C ILE A 302 -4.16 20.36 5.89
N THR A 303 -5.35 20.10 5.34
CA THR A 303 -6.48 19.51 6.06
C THR A 303 -6.60 17.99 5.87
N LYS A 304 -5.86 17.44 4.92
CA LYS A 304 -5.83 16.01 4.64
C LYS A 304 -5.26 15.24 5.83
N ARG A 305 -5.85 14.09 6.13
CA ARG A 305 -5.29 13.14 7.11
C ARG A 305 -4.09 12.45 6.49
N TYR A 306 -2.97 12.45 7.20
CA TYR A 306 -1.79 11.67 6.85
C TYR A 306 -1.51 10.64 7.93
N TYR A 307 -1.28 9.40 7.50
CA TYR A 307 -1.02 8.26 8.36
C TYR A 307 0.47 8.03 8.54
N PHE A 308 0.84 7.59 9.73
CA PHE A 308 2.19 7.14 10.04
C PHE A 308 2.08 5.71 10.55
N CYS A 309 2.57 4.77 9.77
CA CYS A 309 2.53 3.35 10.07
C CYS A 309 3.95 2.80 10.12
N ALA A 310 4.07 1.57 10.60
CA ALA A 310 5.31 0.84 10.50
C ALA A 310 5.04 -0.64 10.31
N ASP A 311 5.91 -1.28 9.54
CA ASP A 311 5.96 -2.72 9.42
C ASP A 311 7.28 -3.29 9.94
N VAL A 312 7.22 -4.46 10.58
CA VAL A 312 8.37 -5.08 11.21
C VAL A 312 8.38 -6.58 11.01
N PRO A 313 9.52 -7.14 10.58
CA PRO A 313 9.63 -8.57 10.29
C PRO A 313 9.91 -9.42 11.51
N CYS A 314 10.56 -8.89 12.54
CA CYS A 314 11.10 -9.68 13.62
C CYS A 314 10.97 -9.00 14.96
N GLY A 315 10.25 -9.66 15.84
CA GLY A 315 10.11 -9.22 17.22
C GLY A 315 9.54 -7.82 17.35
N VAL A 316 9.68 -7.28 18.53
CA VAL A 316 9.36 -5.89 18.73
C VAL A 316 10.59 -5.07 18.38
N ALA A 317 10.53 -4.38 17.28
CA ALA A 317 11.61 -3.54 16.84
C ALA A 317 11.83 -2.40 17.85
N PRO A 318 13.08 -2.02 18.12
CA PRO A 318 13.44 -0.89 18.98
C PRO A 318 12.72 0.42 18.64
N ILE A 319 12.33 0.60 17.40
CA ILE A 319 11.52 1.73 16.96
C ILE A 319 10.23 1.90 17.78
N PHE A 320 9.71 0.83 18.39
CA PHE A 320 8.55 0.89 19.28
C PHE A 320 8.92 0.91 20.76
N GLY A 321 10.19 0.81 21.10
CA GLY A 321 10.68 0.94 22.45
C GLY A 321 10.47 -0.25 23.36
N SER A 322 10.27 -1.44 22.82
CA SER A 322 9.96 -2.64 23.60
C SER A 322 11.11 -3.62 23.72
N ASN A 323 12.31 -3.27 23.33
CA ASN A 323 13.47 -4.11 23.55
C ASN A 323 13.90 -4.02 25.01
N SER A 324 13.98 -5.17 25.68
CA SER A 324 14.41 -5.28 27.08
C SER A 324 15.85 -4.83 27.33
N GLN A 325 16.63 -4.62 26.30
CA GLN A 325 18.04 -4.20 26.41
C GLN A 325 18.23 -2.70 26.42
N THR A 326 17.20 -1.93 26.15
CA THR A 326 17.28 -0.49 26.05
C THR A 326 16.11 0.14 26.74
N PRO A 327 16.41 0.98 27.71
CA PRO A 327 15.41 1.69 28.42
C PRO A 327 14.94 2.92 27.61
N ILE A 328 14.16 2.70 26.57
CA ILE A 328 13.06 3.62 26.44
C ILE A 328 12.20 3.19 27.62
N ALA A 329 12.46 3.87 28.74
CA ALA A 329 12.23 3.37 30.10
C ALA A 329 10.78 3.08 30.46
N SER A 330 9.89 3.12 29.51
CA SER A 330 8.45 2.92 29.65
C SER A 330 7.85 2.00 28.59
N GLY A 331 8.63 1.16 27.89
CA GLY A 331 8.12 0.29 26.83
C GLY A 331 7.19 1.05 25.86
N ASN A 332 7.28 0.84 24.58
CA ASN A 332 6.41 1.48 23.60
C ASN A 332 6.47 3.02 23.51
N ALA A 333 7.56 3.67 23.95
CA ALA A 333 7.62 5.13 23.94
C ALA A 333 7.39 5.77 22.56
N PHE A 334 7.65 5.04 21.47
CA PHE A 334 7.38 5.50 20.12
C PHE A 334 6.04 5.01 19.54
N ALA A 335 5.37 4.05 20.15
CA ALA A 335 4.10 3.51 19.63
C ALA A 335 3.02 4.61 19.51
N ILE A 336 3.05 5.61 20.38
CA ILE A 336 2.13 6.75 20.36
C ILE A 336 2.23 7.64 19.12
N TYR A 337 3.29 7.49 18.34
CA TYR A 337 3.47 8.27 17.10
C TYR A 337 2.85 7.62 15.88
N PHE A 338 2.54 6.33 15.96
CA PHE A 338 2.03 5.54 14.84
C PHE A 338 0.51 5.33 14.89
N ASP A 339 -0.12 5.37 13.73
CA ASP A 339 -1.54 5.01 13.57
C ASP A 339 -1.74 3.50 13.63
N LYS A 340 -0.89 2.75 12.94
CA LYS A 340 -0.95 1.30 12.83
C LYS A 340 0.45 0.69 12.75
N HIS A 341 0.48 -0.56 13.15
CA HIS A 341 1.64 -1.39 13.11
C HIS A 341 1.31 -2.70 12.38
N PHE A 342 2.01 -2.99 11.33
CA PHE A 342 1.81 -4.15 10.48
C PHE A 342 2.89 -5.20 10.78
N MET A 343 2.45 -6.41 11.10
CA MET A 343 3.39 -7.51 11.36
C MET A 343 3.71 -8.23 10.06
N GLN A 344 4.99 -8.36 9.76
CA GLN A 344 5.50 -9.21 8.69
C GLN A 344 5.62 -10.67 9.19
N ASP A 345 4.54 -11.27 9.68
CA ASP A 345 4.55 -12.66 10.18
C ASP A 345 4.40 -13.67 9.05
N TYR A 346 5.20 -13.54 8.02
CA TYR A 346 5.17 -14.39 6.85
C TYR A 346 5.39 -15.85 7.19
N THR A 347 4.55 -16.73 6.64
CA THR A 347 4.76 -18.16 6.67
C THR A 347 5.22 -18.61 5.29
N VAL A 348 6.44 -19.09 5.18
CA VAL A 348 7.00 -19.65 3.95
C VAL A 348 7.19 -21.13 4.14
N ASN A 349 6.65 -21.97 3.23
CA ASN A 349 6.74 -23.44 3.28
C ASN A 349 6.31 -24.06 4.62
N GLY A 350 5.34 -23.46 5.30
CA GLY A 350 4.86 -23.93 6.60
C GLY A 350 5.74 -23.53 7.79
N VAL A 351 6.82 -22.84 7.56
CA VAL A 351 7.69 -22.27 8.61
C VAL A 351 7.34 -20.80 8.79
N ASN A 352 7.08 -20.38 10.01
CA ASN A 352 6.98 -18.97 10.33
C ASN A 352 8.39 -18.36 10.30
N MET A 353 8.67 -17.53 9.33
CA MET A 353 10.00 -16.94 9.13
C MET A 353 10.42 -16.01 10.28
N ASN A 354 9.46 -15.51 11.03
CA ASN A 354 9.68 -14.43 12.01
C ASN A 354 9.44 -14.85 13.46
N GLY A 355 9.33 -16.15 13.73
CA GLY A 355 9.12 -16.66 15.08
C GLY A 355 7.75 -16.30 15.66
N SER A 356 7.48 -16.75 16.88
CA SER A 356 6.31 -16.32 17.64
C SER A 356 6.64 -14.98 18.28
N HIS A 357 5.99 -13.92 17.83
CA HIS A 357 6.09 -12.64 18.52
C HIS A 357 5.27 -12.72 19.80
N PRO A 358 5.88 -12.48 20.97
CA PRO A 358 5.08 -12.36 22.17
C PRO A 358 4.10 -11.20 22.00
N PRO A 359 2.85 -11.35 22.49
CA PRO A 359 1.92 -10.23 22.51
C PRO A 359 2.57 -9.09 23.28
N MET A 360 2.66 -7.91 22.65
CA MET A 360 3.18 -6.75 23.32
C MET A 360 2.26 -6.37 24.47
N LEU A 361 2.82 -6.33 25.66
CA LEU A 361 2.10 -5.87 26.85
C LEU A 361 1.71 -4.40 26.65
N GLY A 362 0.43 -4.15 26.48
CA GLY A 362 -0.16 -2.84 26.69
C GLY A 362 -0.55 -2.01 25.48
N GLY A 363 -0.51 -2.53 24.24
CA GLY A 363 -0.93 -1.74 23.08
C GLY A 363 -1.82 -2.49 22.08
N PRO A 364 -2.87 -1.86 21.59
CA PRO A 364 -3.75 -2.41 20.55
C PRO A 364 -3.11 -2.49 19.16
N TYR A 365 -1.83 -2.16 19.04
CA TYR A 365 -1.17 -1.85 17.79
C TYR A 365 -0.47 -3.02 17.11
N PHE A 366 -0.33 -4.16 17.77
CA PHE A 366 0.64 -5.20 17.37
C PHE A 366 0.06 -6.56 17.00
N ASN A 367 -1.19 -6.60 16.58
CA ASN A 367 -1.87 -7.86 16.34
C ASN A 367 -2.39 -8.03 14.91
N SER A 368 -1.67 -7.52 13.93
CA SER A 368 -1.94 -7.87 12.54
C SER A 368 -1.27 -9.18 12.15
N THR A 369 -1.67 -9.74 11.04
CA THR A 369 -1.09 -10.95 10.46
C THR A 369 -0.99 -10.79 8.95
N SER A 370 0.01 -11.38 8.31
CA SER A 370 0.27 -11.19 6.89
C SER A 370 0.74 -12.45 6.16
N ALA A 371 0.68 -12.41 4.83
CA ALA A 371 1.14 -13.46 3.94
C ALA A 371 2.12 -12.91 2.91
N ASN A 372 3.06 -13.73 2.46
CA ASN A 372 3.98 -13.40 1.38
C ASN A 372 3.47 -14.00 0.07
N TYR A 373 2.88 -13.16 -0.78
CA TYR A 373 2.36 -13.56 -2.08
C TYR A 373 3.45 -13.67 -3.16
N GLN A 374 4.56 -12.99 -3.00
CA GLN A 374 5.71 -13.15 -3.90
C GLN A 374 6.23 -14.60 -3.86
N ALA A 375 6.19 -15.23 -2.69
CA ALA A 375 6.56 -16.63 -2.52
C ALA A 375 5.45 -17.63 -2.95
N GLY A 376 4.32 -17.16 -3.48
CA GLY A 376 3.20 -18.01 -3.90
C GLY A 376 2.37 -18.59 -2.75
N ASN A 377 2.48 -18.07 -1.55
CA ASN A 377 1.81 -18.59 -0.35
C ASN A 377 0.38 -18.03 -0.17
N PHE A 378 -0.40 -17.95 -1.24
CA PHE A 378 -1.76 -17.39 -1.21
C PHE A 378 -2.69 -18.10 -0.21
N LYS A 379 -2.63 -19.43 -0.14
CA LYS A 379 -3.53 -20.24 0.72
C LYS A 379 -3.43 -19.93 2.21
N VAL A 380 -2.30 -19.40 2.69
CA VAL A 380 -2.14 -19.07 4.11
C VAL A 380 -3.08 -17.94 4.54
N MET A 381 -3.53 -17.10 3.59
CA MET A 381 -4.48 -16.02 3.87
C MET A 381 -5.80 -16.51 4.48
N ILE A 382 -6.22 -17.73 4.15
CA ILE A 382 -7.42 -18.33 4.75
C ILE A 382 -7.28 -18.45 6.26
N ASN A 383 -6.12 -18.93 6.74
CA ASN A 383 -5.85 -19.03 8.17
C ASN A 383 -5.70 -17.64 8.81
N LYS A 384 -5.10 -16.69 8.10
CA LYS A 384 -4.98 -15.31 8.54
C LYS A 384 -6.36 -14.66 8.71
N GLY A 385 -7.27 -14.83 7.74
CA GLY A 385 -8.66 -14.38 7.86
C GLY A 385 -9.39 -15.00 9.05
N LYS A 386 -9.18 -16.30 9.33
CA LYS A 386 -9.74 -16.96 10.52
C LYS A 386 -9.17 -16.38 11.82
N GLN A 387 -7.87 -16.11 11.88
CA GLN A 387 -7.23 -15.50 13.06
C GLN A 387 -7.84 -14.14 13.39
N VAL A 388 -8.10 -13.32 12.36
CA VAL A 388 -8.78 -12.03 12.52
C VAL A 388 -10.19 -12.22 13.07
N ARG A 389 -10.96 -13.16 12.52
CA ARG A 389 -12.31 -13.49 13.01
C ARG A 389 -12.32 -13.95 14.46
N GLU A 390 -11.31 -14.69 14.88
CA GLU A 390 -11.15 -15.20 16.24
C GLU A 390 -10.62 -14.14 17.22
N GLY A 391 -10.38 -12.92 16.77
CA GLY A 391 -9.83 -11.83 17.58
C GLY A 391 -8.34 -12.00 17.93
N LYS A 392 -7.64 -12.90 17.25
CA LYS A 392 -6.20 -13.12 17.41
C LYS A 392 -5.35 -12.09 16.66
N ALA A 393 -5.94 -11.41 15.69
CA ALA A 393 -5.36 -10.29 14.96
C ALA A 393 -6.45 -9.25 14.67
N TRP A 394 -6.08 -7.99 14.54
CA TRP A 394 -7.01 -6.91 14.21
C TRP A 394 -7.10 -6.64 12.70
N GLY A 395 -6.17 -7.17 11.94
CA GLY A 395 -6.11 -7.01 10.50
C GLY A 395 -5.28 -8.08 9.82
N LEU A 396 -5.35 -8.10 8.51
CA LEU A 396 -4.60 -9.01 7.66
C LEU A 396 -3.97 -8.24 6.50
N GLY A 397 -2.79 -8.67 6.08
CA GLY A 397 -2.05 -8.04 5.00
C GLY A 397 -1.41 -9.02 4.05
N ALA A 398 -0.93 -8.53 2.91
CA ALA A 398 -0.19 -9.32 1.96
C ALA A 398 0.97 -8.54 1.36
N TYR A 399 2.18 -9.08 1.47
CA TYR A 399 3.33 -8.63 0.71
C TYR A 399 3.18 -9.05 -0.75
N HIS A 400 3.42 -8.13 -1.68
CA HIS A 400 3.07 -8.27 -3.10
C HIS A 400 1.59 -8.62 -3.31
N GLY A 401 0.70 -7.92 -2.62
CA GLY A 401 -0.74 -8.17 -2.66
C GLY A 401 -1.34 -8.24 -4.07
N GLN A 402 -0.79 -7.48 -5.03
CA GLN A 402 -1.18 -7.50 -6.44
C GLN A 402 -0.95 -8.85 -7.15
N SER A 403 -0.15 -9.75 -6.58
CA SER A 403 0.12 -11.06 -7.19
C SER A 403 -1.10 -11.98 -7.18
N ASP A 404 -2.03 -11.78 -6.25
CA ASP A 404 -3.30 -12.53 -6.21
C ASP A 404 -4.32 -12.07 -7.28
N PHE A 405 -4.02 -11.00 -8.02
CA PHE A 405 -4.93 -10.47 -9.06
C PHE A 405 -5.36 -11.53 -10.08
N ALA A 406 -4.43 -12.35 -10.55
CA ALA A 406 -4.71 -13.38 -11.56
C ALA A 406 -5.33 -14.66 -10.99
N VAL A 407 -5.46 -14.79 -9.67
CA VAL A 407 -6.02 -15.99 -9.03
C VAL A 407 -7.55 -15.92 -9.04
N THR A 408 -8.14 -16.98 -9.62
CA THR A 408 -9.58 -17.14 -9.80
C THR A 408 -10.01 -18.52 -9.32
N ASN A 409 -11.30 -18.81 -9.32
CA ASN A 409 -11.81 -20.15 -9.04
C ASN A 409 -11.24 -21.24 -9.99
N GLU A 410 -10.90 -20.85 -11.22
CA GLU A 410 -10.51 -21.79 -12.27
C GLU A 410 -8.98 -21.85 -12.47
N SER A 411 -8.28 -20.74 -12.20
CA SER A 411 -6.85 -20.65 -12.47
C SER A 411 -5.97 -21.32 -11.41
N ASP A 412 -6.50 -21.52 -10.20
CA ASP A 412 -5.77 -22.13 -9.08
C ASP A 412 -6.47 -23.41 -8.61
N ALA A 413 -5.87 -24.57 -8.88
CA ALA A 413 -6.41 -25.87 -8.52
C ALA A 413 -6.54 -26.06 -7.00
N PHE A 414 -5.67 -25.44 -6.20
CA PHE A 414 -5.77 -25.49 -4.73
C PHE A 414 -6.94 -24.68 -4.24
N PHE A 415 -7.19 -23.51 -4.83
CA PHE A 415 -8.33 -22.69 -4.48
C PHE A 415 -9.64 -23.34 -4.89
N LYS A 416 -9.71 -23.92 -6.09
CA LYS A 416 -10.86 -24.68 -6.55
C LYS A 416 -11.19 -25.82 -5.58
N LYS A 417 -10.17 -26.62 -5.22
CA LYS A 417 -10.34 -27.69 -4.26
C LYS A 417 -10.80 -27.17 -2.89
N TYR A 418 -10.25 -26.06 -2.42
CA TYR A 418 -10.68 -25.44 -1.18
C TYR A 418 -12.16 -25.06 -1.19
N LEU A 419 -12.66 -24.49 -2.30
CA LEU A 419 -14.08 -24.15 -2.45
C LEU A 419 -14.97 -25.40 -2.42
N GLU A 420 -14.56 -26.45 -3.13
CA GLU A 420 -15.27 -27.75 -3.18
C GLU A 420 -15.32 -28.40 -1.80
N ASP A 421 -14.18 -28.52 -1.13
CA ASP A 421 -14.05 -29.15 0.23
C ASP A 421 -14.89 -28.41 1.29
N ASN A 422 -15.10 -27.11 1.12
CA ASN A 422 -15.87 -26.28 2.05
C ASN A 422 -17.30 -25.99 1.57
N ASN A 423 -17.73 -26.59 0.45
CA ASN A 423 -19.05 -26.37 -0.18
C ASN A 423 -19.36 -24.87 -0.43
N ILE A 424 -18.33 -24.11 -0.83
CA ILE A 424 -18.44 -22.68 -1.14
C ILE A 424 -18.81 -22.54 -2.63
N LYS A 425 -20.01 -22.01 -2.91
CA LYS A 425 -20.51 -21.84 -4.28
C LYS A 425 -20.20 -20.46 -4.88
N ARG A 426 -19.35 -19.70 -4.20
CA ARG A 426 -18.99 -18.34 -4.58
C ARG A 426 -18.04 -18.34 -5.76
N LYS A 427 -18.20 -17.38 -6.67
CA LYS A 427 -17.32 -17.19 -7.82
C LYS A 427 -16.40 -16.00 -7.56
N TYR A 428 -15.11 -16.23 -7.62
CA TYR A 428 -14.07 -15.21 -7.52
C TYR A 428 -13.38 -15.07 -8.86
N LEU A 429 -13.39 -13.89 -9.43
CA LEU A 429 -12.86 -13.61 -10.76
C LEU A 429 -11.43 -13.08 -10.74
N HIS A 430 -11.01 -12.52 -9.59
CA HIS A 430 -9.65 -12.08 -9.29
C HIS A 430 -9.51 -11.88 -7.79
N TYR A 431 -8.28 -11.84 -7.28
CA TYR A 431 -7.97 -11.75 -5.86
C TYR A 431 -8.68 -12.83 -5.01
N ALA A 432 -8.74 -14.06 -5.52
CA ALA A 432 -9.60 -15.08 -4.96
C ALA A 432 -9.25 -15.42 -3.50
N TRP A 433 -7.99 -15.61 -3.18
CA TRP A 433 -7.54 -15.90 -1.83
C TRP A 433 -7.76 -14.71 -0.87
N THR A 434 -7.44 -13.51 -1.33
CA THR A 434 -7.64 -12.28 -0.54
C THR A 434 -9.12 -12.04 -0.25
N ARG A 435 -9.97 -12.14 -1.26
CA ARG A 435 -11.42 -11.93 -1.09
C ARG A 435 -12.04 -12.95 -0.15
N GLU A 436 -11.64 -14.21 -0.27
CA GLU A 436 -12.12 -15.24 0.66
C GLU A 436 -11.61 -15.00 2.09
N ALA A 437 -10.35 -14.59 2.24
CA ALA A 437 -9.81 -14.24 3.55
C ALA A 437 -10.54 -13.04 4.18
N ILE A 438 -10.85 -12.00 3.39
CA ILE A 438 -11.65 -10.84 3.83
C ILE A 438 -13.02 -11.31 4.29
N ARG A 439 -13.68 -12.18 3.53
CA ARG A 439 -14.99 -12.76 3.90
C ARG A 439 -14.91 -13.49 5.24
N LEU A 440 -13.85 -14.28 5.45
CA LEU A 440 -13.64 -15.00 6.70
C LEU A 440 -13.30 -14.08 7.87
N ALA A 441 -12.55 -13.01 7.63
CA ALA A 441 -12.13 -12.05 8.65
C ALA A 441 -13.29 -11.22 9.19
N ASN A 442 -14.33 -10.97 8.37
CA ASN A 442 -15.46 -10.19 8.80
C ASN A 442 -16.33 -10.99 9.78
N PRO A 443 -16.53 -10.48 11.00
CA PRO A 443 -17.25 -11.23 12.05
C PRO A 443 -18.75 -11.35 11.76
N ARG A 444 -19.29 -10.51 10.87
CA ARG A 444 -20.70 -10.47 10.49
C ARG A 444 -20.84 -10.52 8.98
N PRO A 445 -21.24 -11.67 8.40
CA PRO A 445 -21.59 -11.76 6.99
C PRO A 445 -22.76 -10.84 6.59
N ASP A 446 -23.58 -10.45 7.57
CA ASP A 446 -24.72 -9.57 7.49
C ASP A 446 -24.41 -8.11 7.93
N TYR A 447 -23.12 -7.81 8.19
CA TYR A 447 -22.75 -6.44 8.48
C TYR A 447 -23.24 -5.53 7.36
N SER A 448 -24.17 -4.62 7.72
CA SER A 448 -24.90 -3.76 6.76
C SER A 448 -24.02 -2.72 6.08
N GLY A 449 -22.97 -3.04 5.54
CA GLY A 449 -21.98 -2.27 4.80
C GLY A 449 -21.02 -3.20 4.09
N TYR A 450 -21.03 -4.48 4.49
CA TYR A 450 -20.32 -5.53 3.79
C TYR A 450 -21.30 -6.31 2.89
N LYS A 451 -21.79 -5.63 1.89
CA LYS A 451 -21.99 -6.34 0.63
C LYS A 451 -20.58 -6.55 0.09
N GLU A 452 -20.25 -7.78 -0.24
CA GLU A 452 -19.04 -8.04 -1.01
C GLU A 452 -19.11 -7.18 -2.25
N MET A 453 -18.33 -6.11 -2.15
CA MET A 453 -18.36 -5.08 -3.16
C MET A 453 -17.42 -5.57 -4.24
N GLU A 454 -18.01 -5.96 -5.36
CA GLU A 454 -17.25 -6.26 -6.55
C GLU A 454 -16.41 -5.01 -6.87
N PRO A 455 -15.09 -5.13 -7.02
CA PRO A 455 -14.29 -3.97 -7.35
C PRO A 455 -14.77 -3.43 -8.68
N THR A 456 -15.16 -2.20 -8.68
CA THR A 456 -15.51 -1.49 -9.88
C THR A 456 -14.23 -1.01 -10.51
N ILE A 457 -13.76 -1.73 -11.52
CA ILE A 457 -12.62 -1.29 -12.32
C ILE A 457 -13.11 -0.20 -13.26
N ILE A 458 -12.80 1.03 -12.90
CA ILE A 458 -12.99 2.17 -13.78
C ILE A 458 -11.75 2.28 -14.66
N LEU A 459 -11.82 1.65 -15.84
CA LEU A 459 -10.80 1.90 -16.85
C LEU A 459 -11.24 3.12 -17.65
N PRO A 460 -10.44 4.18 -17.71
CA PRO A 460 -10.73 5.35 -18.53
C PRO A 460 -10.76 5.05 -20.02
#